data_effb092f386ce8213c1cafd146b5502c
#
_entry.id   effb092f386ce8213c1cafd146b5502c
#
_cell.length_a   1.000
_cell.length_b   1.000
_cell.length_c   1.000
_cell.angle_alpha   90.00
_cell.angle_beta   90.00
_cell.angle_gamma   90.00
#
_symmetry.space_group_name_H-M   'P 1'
#
loop_
_entity.id
_entity.type
_entity.pdbx_description
1 polymer ?
#
loop_
_entity_poly.entity_id
_entity_poly.type
_entity_poly.pdbx_seq_one_letter_code
_entity_poly.pdbx_strand_id
1 'polypeptide(L)'
;IIFPILTLFVWIFTERYVWPDVFPKHLSLRAFNSIVIKSDDLSKTFAVSILISTVVSLISVTIAVLSARAMCFFEFKGKAFMSFVMLAPFLVPTTVFGMGVQILLLRMGLGGTLSGVILCHIIYSLPYANKLLEEGTKALGKGLEEQARVLGARPVFAFFCITLPNLLPTVLSAFTMSYI
;
A
#
# COMPACT_ATOMS: atom_id res chain seq x y z
N ILE A 1 -2.28 -7.99 22.45
CA ILE A 1 -1.39 -7.96 21.23
C ILE A 1 -0.26 -9.00 21.37
N ILE A 2 0.36 -9.14 22.54
CA ILE A 2 1.51 -10.05 22.76
C ILE A 2 1.10 -11.53 22.72
N PHE A 3 -0.05 -11.89 23.28
CA PHE A 3 -0.51 -13.28 23.39
C PHE A 3 -0.65 -14.01 22.03
N PRO A 4 -1.30 -13.47 20.98
CA PRO A 4 -1.37 -14.11 19.66
C PRO A 4 0.02 -14.34 19.05
N ILE A 5 0.95 -13.39 19.23
CA ILE A 5 2.31 -13.49 18.69
C ILE A 5 3.08 -14.63 19.40
N LEU A 6 2.96 -14.73 20.72
CA LEU A 6 3.55 -15.84 21.48
C LEU A 6 2.97 -17.20 21.05
N THR A 7 1.67 -17.27 20.79
CA THR A 7 1.02 -18.49 20.31
C THR A 7 1.58 -18.91 18.95
N LEU A 8 1.75 -17.98 18.00
CA LEU A 8 2.37 -18.26 16.70
C LEU A 8 3.81 -18.71 16.85
N PHE A 9 4.57 -18.07 17.76
CA PHE A 9 5.95 -18.44 18.05
C PHE A 9 6.06 -19.87 18.60
N VAL A 10 5.19 -20.26 19.52
CA VAL A 10 5.12 -21.63 20.06
C VAL A 10 4.76 -22.63 18.95
N TRP A 11 3.88 -22.27 18.03
CA TRP A 11 3.48 -23.14 16.92
C TRP A 11 4.62 -23.46 15.93
N ILE A 12 5.55 -22.55 15.74
CA ILE A 12 6.73 -22.78 14.87
C ILE A 12 7.56 -23.98 15.40
N PHE A 13 7.60 -24.18 16.72
CA PHE A 13 8.36 -25.24 17.37
C PHE A 13 7.54 -26.48 17.71
N THR A 14 6.32 -26.61 17.21
CA THR A 14 5.46 -27.78 17.45
C THR A 14 5.39 -28.71 16.26
N GLU A 15 5.41 -30.03 16.51
CA GLU A 15 5.28 -31.03 15.46
C GLU A 15 3.84 -31.14 14.97
N ARG A 16 2.89 -31.19 15.88
CA ARG A 16 1.45 -31.27 15.60
C ARG A 16 0.69 -30.68 16.79
N TYR A 17 -0.10 -29.65 16.55
CA TYR A 17 -1.02 -29.12 17.54
C TYR A 17 -2.38 -29.73 17.31
N VAL A 18 -2.83 -30.55 18.29
CA VAL A 18 -4.14 -31.22 18.21
C VAL A 18 -5.01 -30.67 19.33
N TRP A 19 -6.13 -30.02 18.94
CA TRP A 19 -7.16 -29.64 19.89
C TRP A 19 -7.70 -30.89 20.62
N PRO A 20 -7.88 -30.91 21.98
CA PRO A 20 -7.96 -29.74 22.90
C PRO A 20 -6.70 -29.46 23.73
N ASP A 21 -5.53 -29.93 23.32
CA ASP A 21 -4.31 -29.72 24.11
C ASP A 21 -3.92 -28.22 24.15
N VAL A 22 -3.63 -27.69 25.34
CA VAL A 22 -3.23 -26.29 25.54
C VAL A 22 -1.73 -26.10 25.31
N PHE A 23 -0.93 -27.15 25.58
CA PHE A 23 0.52 -27.13 25.37
C PHE A 23 0.96 -28.21 24.38
N PRO A 24 1.99 -27.93 23.56
CA PRO A 24 2.52 -28.91 22.61
C PRO A 24 3.18 -30.08 23.36
N LYS A 25 2.83 -31.31 22.99
CA LYS A 25 3.40 -32.52 23.58
C LYS A 25 4.80 -32.84 23.07
N HIS A 26 5.08 -32.44 21.84
CA HIS A 26 6.39 -32.65 21.18
C HIS A 26 6.86 -31.38 20.51
N LEU A 27 8.09 -30.96 20.87
CA LEU A 27 8.76 -29.84 20.20
C LEU A 27 9.54 -30.40 19.00
N SER A 28 9.39 -29.76 17.84
CA SER A 28 10.06 -30.16 16.61
C SER A 28 10.35 -28.96 15.72
N LEU A 29 11.47 -28.97 15.05
CA LEU A 29 11.84 -28.01 14.01
C LEU A 29 11.27 -28.36 12.64
N ARG A 30 10.30 -29.28 12.58
CA ARG A 30 9.71 -29.77 11.33
C ARG A 30 9.12 -28.64 10.48
N ALA A 31 8.37 -27.73 11.07
CA ALA A 31 7.78 -26.59 10.35
C ALA A 31 8.88 -25.70 9.76
N PHE A 32 9.90 -25.39 10.54
CA PHE A 32 11.06 -24.63 10.09
C PHE A 32 11.80 -25.34 8.95
N ASN A 33 12.11 -26.62 9.12
CA ASN A 33 12.81 -27.41 8.10
C ASN A 33 11.98 -27.59 6.82
N SER A 34 10.65 -27.73 6.92
CA SER A 34 9.79 -27.84 5.72
C SER A 34 9.69 -26.54 4.95
N ILE A 35 9.73 -25.40 5.61
CA ILE A 35 9.63 -24.09 4.97
C ILE A 35 11.01 -23.66 4.43
N VAL A 36 12.07 -23.75 5.24
CA VAL A 36 13.39 -23.19 4.88
C VAL A 36 14.21 -24.14 4.00
N ILE A 37 14.13 -25.46 4.26
CA ILE A 37 15.01 -26.44 3.60
C ILE A 37 14.33 -27.12 2.42
N LYS A 38 12.99 -27.37 2.50
CA LYS A 38 12.27 -28.14 1.47
C LYS A 38 11.53 -27.30 0.43
N SER A 39 11.37 -26.00 0.63
CA SER A 39 10.65 -25.18 -0.35
C SER A 39 11.62 -24.39 -1.23
N ASP A 40 12.02 -24.97 -2.36
CA ASP A 40 12.78 -24.28 -3.42
C ASP A 40 12.01 -23.04 -3.97
N ASP A 41 10.68 -23.00 -3.79
CA ASP A 41 9.84 -21.92 -4.26
C ASP A 41 9.69 -20.74 -3.27
N LEU A 42 10.15 -20.88 -2.02
CA LEU A 42 10.00 -19.81 -1.02
C LEU A 42 10.73 -18.54 -1.43
N SER A 43 11.98 -18.66 -1.86
CA SER A 43 12.79 -17.53 -2.32
C SER A 43 12.18 -16.84 -3.54
N LYS A 44 11.63 -17.60 -4.47
CA LYS A 44 10.92 -17.07 -5.66
C LYS A 44 9.65 -16.34 -5.24
N THR A 45 8.86 -16.92 -4.32
CA THR A 45 7.64 -16.30 -3.81
C THR A 45 7.94 -14.98 -3.12
N PHE A 46 8.96 -14.93 -2.28
CA PHE A 46 9.42 -13.69 -1.65
C PHE A 46 9.87 -12.64 -2.67
N ALA A 47 10.68 -13.04 -3.65
CA ALA A 47 11.15 -12.14 -4.69
C ALA A 47 9.99 -11.54 -5.51
N VAL A 48 9.01 -12.36 -5.89
CA VAL A 48 7.82 -11.90 -6.62
C VAL A 48 6.97 -10.97 -5.75
N SER A 49 6.77 -11.29 -4.45
CA SER A 49 6.01 -10.44 -3.53
C SER A 49 6.68 -9.08 -3.34
N ILE A 50 8.00 -9.06 -3.13
CA ILE A 50 8.77 -7.81 -3.01
C ILE A 50 8.67 -6.98 -4.29
N LEU A 51 8.77 -7.61 -5.45
CA LEU A 51 8.65 -6.95 -6.75
C LEU A 51 7.26 -6.33 -6.93
N ILE A 52 6.20 -7.10 -6.67
CA ILE A 52 4.81 -6.61 -6.78
C ILE A 52 4.61 -5.42 -5.83
N SER A 53 4.94 -5.57 -4.54
CA SER A 53 4.78 -4.51 -3.54
C SER A 53 5.55 -3.25 -3.92
N THR A 54 6.77 -3.38 -4.42
CA THR A 54 7.59 -2.24 -4.88
C THR A 54 6.95 -1.52 -6.06
N VAL A 55 6.51 -2.27 -7.08
CA VAL A 55 5.85 -1.70 -8.26
C VAL A 55 4.54 -1.01 -7.89
N VAL A 56 3.71 -1.67 -7.10
CA VAL A 56 2.43 -1.11 -6.62
C VAL A 56 2.66 0.17 -5.85
N SER A 57 3.59 0.18 -4.89
CA SER A 57 3.87 1.35 -4.05
C SER A 57 4.40 2.52 -4.87
N LEU A 58 5.33 2.28 -5.79
CA LEU A 58 5.87 3.33 -6.66
C LEU A 58 4.77 3.97 -7.52
N ILE A 59 3.93 3.16 -8.14
CA ILE A 59 2.84 3.66 -8.99
C ILE A 59 1.81 4.40 -8.14
N SER A 60 1.34 3.78 -7.05
CA SER A 60 0.31 4.37 -6.19
C SER A 60 0.77 5.70 -5.59
N VAL A 61 1.99 5.77 -5.07
CA VAL A 61 2.53 7.00 -4.48
C VAL A 61 2.75 8.08 -5.54
N THR A 62 3.23 7.73 -6.72
CA THR A 62 3.42 8.69 -7.81
C THR A 62 2.09 9.33 -8.23
N ILE A 63 1.06 8.51 -8.42
CA ILE A 63 -0.30 9.00 -8.73
C ILE A 63 -0.83 9.82 -7.55
N ALA A 64 -0.66 9.34 -6.32
CA ALA A 64 -1.17 9.99 -5.12
C ALA A 64 -0.53 11.36 -4.85
N VAL A 65 0.77 11.55 -5.09
CA VAL A 65 1.44 12.86 -4.97
C VAL A 65 0.83 13.88 -5.92
N LEU A 66 0.61 13.48 -7.19
CA LEU A 66 0.03 14.38 -8.19
C LEU A 66 -1.45 14.67 -7.91
N SER A 67 -2.22 13.64 -7.56
CA SER A 67 -3.65 13.79 -7.26
C SER A 67 -3.88 14.58 -5.97
N ALA A 68 -3.14 14.32 -4.90
CA ALA A 68 -3.23 15.08 -3.66
C ALA A 68 -2.95 16.56 -3.86
N ARG A 69 -1.92 16.89 -4.65
CA ARG A 69 -1.63 18.28 -5.03
C ARG A 69 -2.81 18.90 -5.80
N ALA A 70 -3.37 18.18 -6.78
CA ALA A 70 -4.52 18.64 -7.54
C ALA A 70 -5.74 18.90 -6.65
N MET A 71 -6.04 17.95 -5.76
CA MET A 71 -7.15 18.03 -4.81
C MET A 71 -7.00 19.16 -3.80
N CYS A 72 -5.77 19.45 -3.35
CA CYS A 72 -5.53 20.49 -2.35
C CYS A 72 -5.55 21.91 -2.95
N PHE A 73 -4.98 22.08 -4.14
CA PHE A 73 -4.60 23.40 -4.64
C PHE A 73 -5.39 23.88 -5.83
N PHE A 74 -6.14 23.02 -6.48
CA PHE A 74 -6.91 23.40 -7.67
C PHE A 74 -8.40 23.14 -7.47
N GLU A 75 -9.20 24.03 -8.07
CA GLU A 75 -10.63 23.84 -8.21
C GLU A 75 -10.93 23.40 -9.66
N PHE A 76 -11.56 22.25 -9.81
CA PHE A 76 -11.90 21.69 -11.11
C PHE A 76 -13.25 20.98 -11.08
N LYS A 77 -13.89 20.89 -12.26
CA LYS A 77 -15.15 20.17 -12.42
C LYS A 77 -14.92 18.67 -12.14
N GLY A 78 -15.72 18.11 -11.22
CA GLY A 78 -15.61 16.70 -10.83
C GLY A 78 -14.76 16.43 -9.58
N LYS A 79 -14.22 17.47 -8.92
CA LYS A 79 -13.47 17.34 -7.66
C LYS A 79 -14.26 16.58 -6.58
N ALA A 80 -15.55 16.91 -6.40
CA ALA A 80 -16.44 16.23 -5.46
C ALA A 80 -16.62 14.74 -5.79
N PHE A 81 -16.78 14.41 -7.08
CA PHE A 81 -16.86 13.02 -7.53
C PHE A 81 -15.55 12.26 -7.26
N MET A 82 -14.41 12.87 -7.58
CA MET A 82 -13.10 12.28 -7.29
C MET A 82 -12.90 12.04 -5.79
N SER A 83 -13.27 13.02 -4.94
CA SER A 83 -13.25 12.84 -3.47
C SER A 83 -14.13 11.68 -3.03
N PHE A 84 -15.31 11.52 -3.60
CA PHE A 84 -16.22 10.41 -3.30
C PHE A 84 -15.60 9.07 -3.71
N VAL A 85 -15.03 8.97 -4.91
CA VAL A 85 -14.36 7.75 -5.39
C VAL A 85 -13.18 7.36 -4.49
N MET A 86 -12.40 8.35 -4.03
CA MET A 86 -11.29 8.10 -3.08
C MET A 86 -11.77 7.67 -1.68
N LEU A 87 -13.01 8.02 -1.30
CA LEU A 87 -13.60 7.59 -0.03
C LEU A 87 -14.28 6.22 -0.12
N ALA A 88 -14.67 5.77 -1.30
CA ALA A 88 -15.44 4.54 -1.50
C ALA A 88 -14.83 3.30 -0.83
N PRO A 89 -13.49 3.03 -0.91
CA PRO A 89 -12.89 1.88 -0.25
C PRO A 89 -12.96 1.94 1.29
N PHE A 90 -13.12 3.11 1.88
CA PHE A 90 -13.27 3.27 3.33
C PHE A 90 -14.72 3.03 3.81
N LEU A 91 -15.69 3.18 2.91
CA LEU A 91 -17.11 3.01 3.19
C LEU A 91 -17.58 1.58 2.97
N VAL A 92 -16.93 0.85 2.08
CA VAL A 92 -17.30 -0.52 1.70
C VAL A 92 -16.43 -1.52 2.45
N PRO A 93 -16.98 -2.60 3.04
CA PRO A 93 -16.17 -3.66 3.62
C PRO A 93 -15.14 -4.18 2.61
N THR A 94 -13.90 -4.33 3.04
CA THR A 94 -12.73 -4.68 2.19
C THR A 94 -12.97 -5.94 1.35
N THR A 95 -13.63 -6.94 1.96
CA THR A 95 -13.97 -8.19 1.27
C THR A 95 -14.92 -7.96 0.10
N VAL A 96 -15.96 -7.15 0.28
CA VAL A 96 -16.94 -6.84 -0.77
C VAL A 96 -16.29 -6.04 -1.89
N PHE A 97 -15.49 -5.03 -1.52
CA PHE A 97 -14.74 -4.23 -2.49
C PHE A 97 -13.75 -5.10 -3.30
N GLY A 98 -12.98 -5.95 -2.62
CA GLY A 98 -12.04 -6.87 -3.26
C GLY A 98 -12.72 -7.85 -4.23
N MET A 99 -13.85 -8.43 -3.83
CA MET A 99 -14.63 -9.32 -4.70
C MET A 99 -15.15 -8.59 -5.93
N GLY A 100 -15.62 -7.34 -5.78
CA GLY A 100 -16.08 -6.52 -6.90
C GLY A 100 -14.95 -6.23 -7.90
N VAL A 101 -13.78 -5.83 -7.42
CA VAL A 101 -12.58 -5.61 -8.27
C VAL A 101 -12.14 -6.91 -8.93
N GLN A 102 -12.14 -8.03 -8.21
CA GLN A 102 -11.77 -9.34 -8.78
C GLN A 102 -12.70 -9.74 -9.93
N ILE A 103 -14.01 -9.60 -9.77
CA ILE A 103 -14.97 -9.89 -10.83
C ILE A 103 -14.74 -9.01 -12.06
N LEU A 104 -14.48 -7.72 -11.83
CA LEU A 104 -14.16 -6.79 -12.91
C LEU A 104 -12.91 -7.22 -13.68
N LEU A 105 -11.82 -7.55 -12.98
CA LEU A 105 -10.57 -7.99 -13.59
C LEU A 105 -10.73 -9.32 -14.34
N LEU A 106 -11.53 -10.25 -13.80
CA LEU A 106 -11.87 -11.48 -14.50
C LEU A 106 -12.60 -11.22 -15.83
N ARG A 107 -13.57 -10.31 -15.83
CA ARG A 107 -14.29 -9.89 -17.05
C ARG A 107 -13.39 -9.20 -18.08
N MET A 108 -12.35 -8.52 -17.62
CA MET A 108 -11.35 -7.87 -18.47
C MET A 108 -10.28 -8.86 -18.99
N GLY A 109 -10.34 -10.14 -18.64
CA GLY A 109 -9.35 -11.14 -19.01
C GLY A 109 -8.03 -11.04 -18.23
N LEU A 110 -8.00 -10.27 -17.15
CA LEU A 110 -6.83 -10.05 -16.29
C LEU A 110 -6.81 -10.96 -15.06
N GLY A 111 -7.82 -11.84 -14.91
CA GLY A 111 -7.90 -12.78 -13.82
C GLY A 111 -6.73 -13.78 -13.84
N GLY A 112 -6.08 -13.99 -12.69
CA GLY A 112 -4.95 -14.91 -12.56
C GLY A 112 -3.64 -14.42 -13.19
N THR A 113 -3.57 -13.18 -13.68
CA THR A 113 -2.35 -12.60 -14.27
C THR A 113 -1.62 -11.69 -13.27
N LEU A 114 -0.30 -11.56 -13.43
CA LEU A 114 0.52 -10.66 -12.61
C LEU A 114 0.06 -9.19 -12.73
N SER A 115 -0.30 -8.77 -13.94
CA SER A 115 -0.84 -7.43 -14.19
C SER A 115 -2.18 -7.21 -13.49
N GLY A 116 -3.05 -8.21 -13.44
CA GLY A 116 -4.31 -8.15 -12.70
C GLY A 116 -4.09 -7.99 -11.20
N VAL A 117 -3.13 -8.72 -10.63
CA VAL A 117 -2.75 -8.59 -9.21
C VAL A 117 -2.21 -7.18 -8.92
N ILE A 118 -1.30 -6.67 -9.74
CA ILE A 118 -0.74 -5.31 -9.58
C ILE A 118 -1.85 -4.26 -9.65
N LEU A 119 -2.74 -4.33 -10.64
CA LEU A 119 -3.86 -3.40 -10.77
C LEU A 119 -4.82 -3.46 -9.59
N CYS A 120 -5.15 -4.66 -9.10
CA CYS A 120 -5.98 -4.83 -7.92
C CYS A 120 -5.38 -4.12 -6.70
N HIS A 121 -4.09 -4.33 -6.46
CA HIS A 121 -3.40 -3.69 -5.34
C HIS A 121 -3.28 -2.18 -5.50
N ILE A 122 -3.05 -1.65 -6.71
CA ILE A 122 -3.04 -0.20 -6.97
C ILE A 122 -4.42 0.40 -6.66
N ILE A 123 -5.50 -0.19 -7.17
CA ILE A 123 -6.86 0.30 -6.92
C ILE A 123 -7.17 0.32 -5.42
N TYR A 124 -6.67 -0.66 -4.66
CA TYR A 124 -6.88 -0.74 -3.23
C TYR A 124 -6.00 0.23 -2.44
N SER A 125 -4.70 0.34 -2.76
CA SER A 125 -3.74 1.14 -1.99
C SER A 125 -3.80 2.65 -2.30
N LEU A 126 -4.19 3.02 -3.53
CA LEU A 126 -4.19 4.39 -4.00
C LEU A 126 -5.02 5.35 -3.12
N PRO A 127 -6.24 5.03 -2.67
CA PRO A 127 -7.03 5.90 -1.79
C PRO A 127 -6.34 6.20 -0.46
N TYR A 128 -5.67 5.21 0.14
CA TYR A 128 -4.92 5.37 1.39
C TYR A 128 -3.71 6.27 1.20
N ALA A 129 -2.91 6.02 0.16
CA ALA A 129 -1.76 6.86 -0.18
C ALA A 129 -2.20 8.30 -0.50
N ASN A 130 -3.29 8.46 -1.26
CA ASN A 130 -3.83 9.78 -1.61
C ASN A 130 -4.28 10.55 -0.38
N LYS A 131 -5.00 9.91 0.54
CA LYS A 131 -5.50 10.55 1.77
C LYS A 131 -4.34 11.05 2.62
N LEU A 132 -3.31 10.22 2.82
CA LEU A 132 -2.12 10.57 3.60
C LEU A 132 -1.36 11.75 2.97
N LEU A 133 -1.16 11.71 1.65
CA LEU A 133 -0.48 12.76 0.91
C LEU A 133 -1.31 14.05 0.80
N GLU A 134 -2.62 13.96 0.75
CA GLU A 134 -3.51 15.12 0.82
C GLU A 134 -3.36 15.86 2.15
N GLU A 135 -3.33 15.12 3.27
CA GLU A 135 -3.13 15.70 4.60
C GLU A 135 -1.74 16.34 4.74
N GLY A 136 -0.68 15.67 4.27
CA GLY A 136 0.67 16.24 4.26
C GLY A 136 0.79 17.46 3.36
N THR A 137 0.14 17.44 2.19
CA THR A 137 0.15 18.58 1.25
C THR A 137 -0.62 19.78 1.82
N LYS A 138 -1.73 19.54 2.53
CA LYS A 138 -2.48 20.60 3.24
C LYS A 138 -1.65 21.21 4.37
N ALA A 139 -0.97 20.36 5.15
CA ALA A 139 -0.12 20.82 6.24
C ALA A 139 1.08 21.65 5.75
N LEU A 140 1.69 21.28 4.63
CA LEU A 140 2.77 22.05 4.02
C LEU A 140 2.28 23.39 3.47
N GLY A 141 1.08 23.43 2.89
CA GLY A 141 0.51 24.61 2.26
C GLY A 141 1.23 25.03 0.98
N LYS A 142 0.79 26.17 0.41
CA LYS A 142 1.36 26.73 -0.83
C LYS A 142 2.51 27.72 -0.58
N GLY A 143 2.69 28.20 0.64
CA GLY A 143 3.51 29.36 0.95
C GLY A 143 4.94 29.26 0.43
N LEU A 144 5.61 28.11 0.65
CA LEU A 144 7.00 27.93 0.19
C LEU A 144 7.12 27.93 -1.34
N GLU A 145 6.17 27.33 -2.04
CA GLU A 145 6.15 27.31 -3.50
C GLU A 145 5.85 28.70 -4.08
N GLU A 146 4.93 29.45 -3.47
CA GLU A 146 4.60 30.82 -3.88
C GLU A 146 5.78 31.75 -3.67
N GLN A 147 6.48 31.67 -2.54
CA GLN A 147 7.70 32.44 -2.29
C GLN A 147 8.78 32.16 -3.35
N ALA A 148 9.02 30.91 -3.68
CA ALA A 148 9.97 30.54 -4.72
C ALA A 148 9.57 31.10 -6.09
N ARG A 149 8.29 31.10 -6.41
CA ARG A 149 7.77 31.67 -7.66
C ARG A 149 7.94 33.19 -7.72
N VAL A 150 7.76 33.89 -6.61
CA VAL A 150 8.04 35.33 -6.51
C VAL A 150 9.52 35.62 -6.78
N LEU A 151 10.43 34.71 -6.37
CA LEU A 151 11.86 34.79 -6.65
C LEU A 151 12.24 34.34 -8.08
N GLY A 152 11.25 34.05 -8.95
CA GLY A 152 11.46 33.70 -10.35
C GLY A 152 11.57 32.19 -10.64
N ALA A 153 11.33 31.33 -9.66
CA ALA A 153 11.35 29.89 -9.88
C ALA A 153 10.19 29.43 -10.79
N ARG A 154 10.50 28.57 -11.75
CA ARG A 154 9.48 27.91 -12.58
C ARG A 154 8.63 26.95 -11.74
N PRO A 155 7.32 26.75 -12.04
CA PRO A 155 6.43 25.88 -11.23
C PRO A 155 6.95 24.45 -11.08
N VAL A 156 7.51 23.86 -12.13
CA VAL A 156 8.08 22.51 -12.08
C VAL A 156 9.30 22.46 -11.19
N PHE A 157 10.18 23.45 -11.26
CA PHE A 157 11.36 23.55 -10.38
C PHE A 157 10.94 23.72 -8.92
N ALA A 158 9.99 24.61 -8.63
CA ALA A 158 9.47 24.81 -7.29
C ALA A 158 8.85 23.53 -6.71
N PHE A 159 8.14 22.76 -7.52
CA PHE A 159 7.60 21.47 -7.10
C PHE A 159 8.69 20.46 -6.73
N PHE A 160 9.63 20.19 -7.64
CA PHE A 160 10.64 19.14 -7.42
C PHE A 160 11.72 19.54 -6.40
N CYS A 161 12.10 20.82 -6.33
CA CYS A 161 13.18 21.29 -5.46
C CYS A 161 12.71 21.79 -4.10
N ILE A 162 11.43 22.11 -3.94
CA ILE A 162 10.89 22.67 -2.68
C ILE A 162 9.75 21.80 -2.15
N THR A 163 8.67 21.63 -2.90
CA THR A 163 7.48 20.93 -2.41
C THR A 163 7.77 19.47 -2.14
N LEU A 164 8.34 18.74 -3.12
CA LEU A 164 8.56 17.31 -3.02
C LEU A 164 9.55 16.93 -1.89
N PRO A 165 10.71 17.61 -1.71
CA PRO A 165 11.61 17.31 -0.60
C PRO A 165 10.98 17.55 0.77
N ASN A 166 10.16 18.60 0.92
CA ASN A 166 9.46 18.87 2.18
C ASN A 166 8.30 17.87 2.44
N LEU A 167 7.73 17.26 1.38
CA LEU A 167 6.74 16.19 1.50
C LEU A 167 7.38 14.81 1.66
N LEU A 168 8.68 14.67 1.54
CA LEU A 168 9.37 13.38 1.56
C LEU A 168 9.01 12.48 2.75
N PRO A 169 8.90 12.98 3.99
CA PRO A 169 8.46 12.15 5.12
C PRO A 169 7.07 11.54 4.90
N THR A 170 6.12 12.33 4.36
CA THR A 170 4.76 11.85 4.04
C THR A 170 4.77 10.90 2.85
N VAL A 171 5.61 11.15 1.85
CA VAL A 171 5.81 10.27 0.69
C VAL A 171 6.34 8.91 1.12
N LEU A 172 7.33 8.87 2.02
CA LEU A 172 7.86 7.63 2.59
C LEU A 172 6.82 6.89 3.42
N SER A 173 6.02 7.60 4.20
CA SER A 173 4.92 7.00 4.97
C SER A 173 3.85 6.41 4.04
N ALA A 174 3.48 7.12 2.98
CA ALA A 174 2.54 6.63 1.97
C ALA A 174 3.10 5.42 1.20
N PHE A 175 4.40 5.43 0.89
CA PHE A 175 5.09 4.31 0.28
C PHE A 175 5.05 3.06 1.17
N THR A 176 5.41 3.20 2.44
CA THR A 176 5.38 2.10 3.40
C THR A 176 3.96 1.54 3.56
N MET A 177 2.96 2.42 3.65
CA MET A 177 1.56 2.02 3.77
C MET A 177 1.04 1.27 2.53
N SER A 178 1.53 1.64 1.34
CA SER A 178 1.16 0.97 0.07
C SER A 178 1.96 -0.30 -0.17
N TYR A 179 3.10 -0.47 0.52
CA TYR A 179 3.99 -1.62 0.39
C TYR A 179 3.51 -2.83 1.22
N ILE A 180 2.84 -2.56 2.35
CA ILE A 180 2.30 -3.58 3.26
C ILE A 180 0.98 -4.14 2.72
#